data_31c71514ef9fcf91c4c655e089a65bdd
#
_entry.id   31c71514ef9fcf91c4c655e089a65bdd
#
_cell.length_a   1.000
_cell.length_b   1.000
_cell.length_c   1.000
_cell.angle_alpha   90.00
_cell.angle_beta   90.00
_cell.angle_gamma   90.00
#
_symmetry.space_group_name_H-M   'P 1'
#
loop_
_entity.id
_entity.type
_entity.pdbx_description
1 polymer ?
#
loop_
_entity_poly.entity_id
_entity_poly.type
_entity_poly.pdbx_seq_one_letter_code
_entity_poly.pdbx_strand_id
1 'polypeptide(L)'
;FVTPQALPDYADGAPLAPVAGKGTRSGLSTLLPRVIEPVEHDDIQCVFCGSLHPGMREPGFALALFRALHDDAVTLTMAGGGWERFAADADETARVLGAKFVRPGLLPPDEAATLENHADVLVSLGNTYDNQMPSKLFGYFATGKPVLHLAVSENDPTLPYLVRYPLALVLHRKDGVTPGTVAKLHSWLHNVQGHALPFAQTARLYPEFTPEKVAEEFLKWL
;
A
#
# COMPACT_ATOMS: atom_id res chain seq x y z
N PHE A 1 19.06 15.61 3.72
CA PHE A 1 18.10 15.75 4.85
C PHE A 1 16.72 15.44 4.29
N VAL A 2 16.11 14.32 4.70
CA VAL A 2 14.73 14.00 4.35
C VAL A 2 13.89 14.55 5.50
N THR A 3 13.07 15.54 5.23
CA THR A 3 12.06 16.01 6.18
C THR A 3 11.08 14.85 6.45
N PRO A 4 10.82 14.48 7.72
CA PRO A 4 9.81 13.48 8.02
C PRO A 4 8.46 13.97 7.49
N GLN A 5 7.77 13.15 6.70
CA GLN A 5 6.38 13.44 6.36
C GLN A 5 5.51 13.13 7.58
N ALA A 6 4.64 14.07 7.94
CA ALA A 6 3.63 13.84 8.96
C ALA A 6 2.66 12.74 8.51
N LEU A 7 2.14 11.97 9.47
CA LEU A 7 0.99 11.11 9.21
C LEU A 7 -0.19 11.99 8.76
N PRO A 8 -0.87 11.66 7.65
CA PRO A 8 -2.07 12.38 7.26
C PRO A 8 -3.12 12.30 8.38
N ASP A 9 -3.83 13.40 8.61
CA ASP A 9 -4.89 13.48 9.63
C ASP A 9 -6.15 12.80 9.07
N TYR A 10 -6.33 11.53 9.39
CA TYR A 10 -7.56 10.80 9.12
C TYR A 10 -8.44 10.91 10.36
N ALA A 11 -9.46 11.77 10.29
CA ALA A 11 -10.50 11.84 11.32
C ALA A 11 -11.11 10.44 11.58
N ASP A 12 -11.23 10.10 12.84
CA ASP A 12 -11.76 8.85 13.35
C ASP A 12 -12.92 8.30 12.51
N GLY A 13 -12.66 7.26 11.70
CA GLY A 13 -13.62 6.27 11.17
C GLY A 13 -14.99 6.73 10.66
N ALA A 14 -15.25 8.03 10.55
CA ALA A 14 -16.49 8.52 9.99
C ALA A 14 -16.37 8.56 8.46
N PRO A 15 -17.28 7.90 7.73
CA PRO A 15 -17.39 8.13 6.31
C PRO A 15 -17.67 9.62 6.09
N LEU A 16 -16.92 10.27 5.19
CA LEU A 16 -17.18 11.64 4.80
C LEU A 16 -18.65 11.77 4.41
N ALA A 17 -19.43 12.47 5.25
CA ALA A 17 -20.83 12.70 4.99
C ALA A 17 -20.99 13.45 3.65
N PRO A 18 -21.94 13.07 2.79
CA PRO A 18 -22.20 13.79 1.56
C PRO A 18 -22.63 15.21 1.90
N VAL A 19 -21.90 16.20 1.41
CA VAL A 19 -22.29 17.62 1.50
C VAL A 19 -23.53 17.80 0.62
N ALA A 20 -24.67 17.89 1.26
CA ALA A 20 -25.94 18.21 0.60
C ALA A 20 -25.95 19.70 0.23
N GLY A 21 -25.42 20.02 -0.94
CA GLY A 21 -25.52 21.35 -1.57
C GLY A 21 -26.60 21.33 -2.65
N LYS A 22 -27.77 21.91 -2.37
CA LYS A 22 -28.73 22.30 -3.41
C LYS A 22 -28.16 23.48 -4.19
N GLY A 23 -27.60 23.23 -5.37
CA GLY A 23 -27.10 24.25 -6.29
C GLY A 23 -27.38 23.85 -7.71
N THR A 24 -28.06 24.72 -8.44
CA THR A 24 -28.52 24.65 -9.81
C THR A 24 -27.46 24.20 -10.81
N ARG A 25 -27.84 23.27 -11.65
CA ARG A 25 -27.07 22.74 -12.79
C ARG A 25 -26.59 23.85 -13.72
N SER A 26 -25.28 24.01 -13.83
CA SER A 26 -24.62 24.58 -14.99
C SER A 26 -23.17 24.13 -15.03
N GLY A 27 -22.81 23.31 -16.00
CA GLY A 27 -21.49 23.29 -16.64
C GLY A 27 -20.27 22.68 -15.91
N LEU A 28 -20.38 22.08 -14.72
CA LEU A 28 -19.24 21.58 -13.92
C LEU A 28 -19.29 20.06 -13.65
N SER A 29 -19.92 19.32 -14.55
CA SER A 29 -20.13 17.86 -14.38
C SER A 29 -18.88 16.99 -14.59
N THR A 30 -17.69 17.58 -14.80
CA THR A 30 -16.46 16.82 -15.14
C THR A 30 -15.38 16.83 -14.04
N LEU A 31 -15.65 17.41 -12.87
CA LEU A 31 -14.65 17.56 -11.81
C LEU A 31 -15.06 16.96 -10.45
N LEU A 32 -16.13 16.21 -10.39
CA LEU A 32 -16.43 15.45 -9.17
C LEU A 32 -15.65 14.13 -9.23
N PRO A 33 -14.88 13.78 -8.19
CA PRO A 33 -14.28 12.46 -8.11
C PRO A 33 -15.39 11.41 -8.28
N ARG A 34 -15.16 10.43 -9.14
CA ARG A 34 -16.03 9.26 -9.21
C ARG A 34 -16.04 8.65 -7.82
N VAL A 35 -17.16 8.71 -7.14
CA VAL A 35 -17.40 7.90 -5.93
C VAL A 35 -17.47 6.48 -6.45
N ILE A 36 -16.35 5.75 -6.32
CA ILE A 36 -16.35 4.31 -6.51
C ILE A 36 -17.01 3.79 -5.23
N GLU A 37 -18.27 3.35 -5.36
CA GLU A 37 -18.91 2.67 -4.23
C GLU A 37 -18.08 1.45 -3.84
N PRO A 38 -17.92 1.16 -2.52
CA PRO A 38 -17.23 -0.04 -2.09
C PRO A 38 -17.95 -1.24 -2.71
N VAL A 39 -17.30 -1.93 -3.62
CA VAL A 39 -17.77 -3.24 -4.06
C VAL A 39 -17.38 -4.16 -2.92
N GLU A 40 -18.36 -4.77 -2.25
CA GLU A 40 -18.09 -5.87 -1.31
C GLU A 40 -17.42 -6.98 -2.12
N HIS A 41 -16.15 -7.20 -1.85
CA HIS A 41 -15.37 -8.29 -2.43
C HIS A 41 -15.24 -9.39 -1.37
N ASP A 42 -15.58 -10.62 -1.75
CA ASP A 42 -15.26 -11.80 -0.93
C ASP A 42 -13.75 -12.07 -0.89
N ASP A 43 -13.01 -11.48 -1.84
CA ASP A 43 -11.57 -11.66 -2.03
C ASP A 43 -10.74 -10.66 -1.23
N ILE A 44 -9.58 -11.10 -0.74
CA ILE A 44 -8.58 -10.24 -0.12
C ILE A 44 -7.92 -9.37 -1.19
N GLN A 45 -8.13 -8.06 -1.11
CA GLN A 45 -7.58 -7.08 -2.05
C GLN A 45 -6.18 -6.63 -1.61
N CYS A 46 -5.13 -7.16 -2.26
CA CYS A 46 -3.75 -6.74 -2.05
C CYS A 46 -3.39 -5.65 -3.09
N VAL A 47 -3.08 -4.45 -2.63
CA VAL A 47 -2.88 -3.29 -3.52
C VAL A 47 -1.49 -2.70 -3.37
N PHE A 48 -0.80 -2.53 -4.49
CA PHE A 48 0.39 -1.69 -4.66
C PHE A 48 0.06 -0.51 -5.55
N CYS A 49 0.40 0.71 -5.10
CA CYS A 49 0.36 1.92 -5.92
C CYS A 49 1.74 2.56 -5.95
N GLY A 50 2.38 2.61 -7.12
CA GLY A 50 3.68 3.25 -7.26
C GLY A 50 4.38 2.95 -8.58
N SER A 51 5.45 3.70 -8.86
CA SER A 51 6.26 3.46 -10.06
C SER A 51 7.28 2.36 -9.80
N LEU A 52 7.47 1.53 -10.82
CA LEU A 52 8.51 0.51 -10.87
C LEU A 52 9.75 1.10 -11.52
N HIS A 53 10.90 0.76 -10.99
CA HIS A 53 12.19 1.26 -11.49
C HIS A 53 13.20 0.11 -11.51
N PRO A 54 13.72 -0.26 -12.69
CA PRO A 54 14.77 -1.27 -12.81
C PRO A 54 15.99 -0.93 -11.95
N GLY A 55 16.51 -1.91 -11.23
CA GLY A 55 17.65 -1.74 -10.33
C GLY A 55 17.33 -1.03 -9.01
N MET A 56 16.10 -0.55 -8.81
CA MET A 56 15.70 0.12 -7.57
C MET A 56 14.46 -0.50 -6.95
N ARG A 57 13.33 -0.49 -7.66
CA ARG A 57 12.05 -1.02 -7.18
C ARG A 57 11.46 -1.95 -8.21
N GLU A 58 11.67 -3.22 -8.02
CA GLU A 58 11.33 -4.28 -8.97
C GLU A 58 10.17 -5.13 -8.46
N PRO A 59 9.22 -5.51 -9.31
CA PRO A 59 8.06 -6.30 -8.90
C PRO A 59 8.33 -7.80 -8.82
N GLY A 60 9.45 -8.30 -9.34
CA GLY A 60 9.68 -9.71 -9.60
C GLY A 60 9.47 -10.62 -8.39
N PHE A 61 9.92 -10.20 -7.19
CA PHE A 61 9.68 -10.99 -5.97
C PHE A 61 8.21 -11.03 -5.58
N ALA A 62 7.49 -9.91 -5.69
CA ALA A 62 6.05 -9.86 -5.47
C ALA A 62 5.30 -10.79 -6.44
N LEU A 63 5.56 -10.63 -7.72
CA LEU A 63 4.91 -11.43 -8.77
C LEU A 63 5.15 -12.93 -8.57
N ALA A 64 6.38 -13.32 -8.26
CA ALA A 64 6.74 -14.71 -8.01
C ALA A 64 6.03 -15.28 -6.76
N LEU A 65 5.94 -14.50 -5.67
CA LEU A 65 5.22 -14.91 -4.45
C LEU A 65 3.73 -15.12 -4.72
N PHE A 66 3.07 -14.17 -5.41
CA PHE A 66 1.64 -14.30 -5.68
C PHE A 66 1.33 -15.40 -6.69
N ARG A 67 2.21 -15.63 -7.70
CA ARG A 67 2.08 -16.82 -8.57
C ARG A 67 2.18 -18.13 -7.79
N ALA A 68 3.10 -18.20 -6.82
CA ALA A 68 3.26 -19.40 -6.00
C ALA A 68 2.16 -19.56 -4.95
N LEU A 69 1.61 -18.46 -4.45
CA LEU A 69 0.47 -18.44 -3.54
C LEU A 69 -0.76 -19.05 -4.23
N HIS A 70 -1.07 -18.60 -5.47
CA HIS A 70 -2.15 -19.08 -6.34
C HIS A 70 -3.44 -19.36 -5.56
N ASP A 71 -3.91 -18.37 -4.81
CA ASP A 71 -5.11 -18.44 -3.98
C ASP A 71 -6.24 -17.67 -4.66
N ASP A 72 -7.32 -18.35 -4.97
CA ASP A 72 -8.50 -17.77 -5.65
C ASP A 72 -9.24 -16.73 -4.81
N ALA A 73 -9.00 -16.71 -3.50
CA ALA A 73 -9.53 -15.69 -2.59
C ALA A 73 -8.65 -14.45 -2.49
N VAL A 74 -7.56 -14.34 -3.26
CA VAL A 74 -6.61 -13.22 -3.19
C VAL A 74 -6.46 -12.56 -4.55
N THR A 75 -6.67 -11.26 -4.59
CA THR A 75 -6.44 -10.42 -5.78
C THR A 75 -5.25 -9.50 -5.55
N LEU A 76 -4.30 -9.51 -6.48
CA LEU A 76 -3.17 -8.57 -6.51
C LEU A 76 -3.44 -7.48 -7.54
N THR A 77 -3.58 -6.25 -7.08
CA THR A 77 -3.66 -5.06 -7.95
C THR A 77 -2.37 -4.25 -7.84
N MET A 78 -1.74 -4.00 -8.97
CA MET A 78 -0.51 -3.19 -9.04
C MET A 78 -0.69 -2.01 -9.98
N ALA A 79 -1.01 -0.85 -9.42
CA ALA A 79 -1.18 0.42 -10.14
C ALA A 79 0.14 1.19 -10.21
N GLY A 80 0.40 1.78 -11.36
CA GLY A 80 1.57 2.61 -11.61
C GLY A 80 2.27 2.33 -12.93
N GLY A 81 3.33 3.08 -13.21
CA GLY A 81 4.12 2.97 -14.43
C GLY A 81 5.42 2.17 -14.25
N GLY A 82 6.20 2.07 -15.35
CA GLY A 82 7.51 1.43 -15.36
C GLY A 82 7.48 -0.06 -15.69
N TRP A 83 6.39 -0.55 -16.26
CA TRP A 83 6.18 -1.97 -16.58
C TRP A 83 6.99 -2.46 -17.80
N GLU A 84 7.51 -1.57 -18.63
CA GLU A 84 8.14 -1.91 -19.91
C GLU A 84 9.31 -2.88 -19.75
N ARG A 85 10.04 -2.76 -18.64
CA ARG A 85 11.17 -3.65 -18.31
C ARG A 85 10.76 -4.95 -17.63
N PHE A 86 9.52 -5.04 -17.20
CA PHE A 86 8.97 -6.17 -16.45
C PHE A 86 7.79 -6.83 -17.16
N ALA A 87 7.60 -6.54 -18.46
CA ALA A 87 6.45 -7.01 -19.23
C ALA A 87 6.35 -8.53 -19.23
N ALA A 88 7.45 -9.24 -19.47
CA ALA A 88 7.46 -10.71 -19.50
C ALA A 88 7.02 -11.34 -18.16
N ASP A 89 7.50 -10.80 -17.04
CA ASP A 89 7.10 -11.25 -15.68
C ASP A 89 5.62 -10.95 -15.40
N ALA A 90 5.17 -9.78 -15.86
CA ALA A 90 3.78 -9.37 -15.71
C ALA A 90 2.83 -10.25 -16.56
N ASP A 91 3.21 -10.57 -17.79
CA ASP A 91 2.43 -11.41 -18.69
C ASP A 91 2.35 -12.86 -18.19
N GLU A 92 3.46 -13.39 -17.67
CA GLU A 92 3.47 -14.70 -17.01
C GLU A 92 2.56 -14.69 -15.77
N THR A 93 2.58 -13.62 -14.98
CA THR A 93 1.71 -13.51 -13.81
C THR A 93 0.24 -13.43 -14.21
N ALA A 94 -0.08 -12.67 -15.25
CA ALA A 94 -1.44 -12.60 -15.78
C ALA A 94 -1.92 -13.95 -16.33
N ARG A 95 -1.01 -14.72 -16.94
CA ARG A 95 -1.33 -16.07 -17.42
C ARG A 95 -1.63 -17.04 -16.27
N VAL A 96 -0.90 -16.94 -15.16
CA VAL A 96 -1.07 -17.84 -13.99
C VAL A 96 -2.28 -17.43 -13.14
N LEU A 97 -2.42 -16.15 -12.83
CA LEU A 97 -3.43 -15.64 -11.89
C LEU A 97 -4.74 -15.19 -12.58
N GLY A 98 -4.75 -15.03 -13.90
CA GLY A 98 -5.94 -14.60 -14.63
C GLY A 98 -6.50 -13.27 -14.09
N ALA A 99 -7.79 -13.28 -13.77
CA ALA A 99 -8.50 -12.11 -13.23
C ALA A 99 -8.02 -11.67 -11.84
N LYS A 100 -7.27 -12.50 -11.14
CA LYS A 100 -6.70 -12.19 -9.80
C LYS A 100 -5.41 -11.35 -9.87
N PHE A 101 -4.95 -10.99 -11.05
CA PHE A 101 -3.87 -10.02 -11.24
C PHE A 101 -4.33 -8.85 -12.09
N VAL A 102 -4.42 -7.67 -11.47
CA VAL A 102 -4.96 -6.45 -12.09
C VAL A 102 -3.87 -5.41 -12.23
N ARG A 103 -3.72 -4.85 -13.44
CA ARG A 103 -2.78 -3.77 -13.75
C ARG A 103 -3.52 -2.60 -14.38
N PRO A 104 -4.06 -1.65 -13.61
CA PRO A 104 -4.82 -0.53 -14.17
C PRO A 104 -3.94 0.51 -14.86
N GLY A 105 -2.60 0.37 -14.77
CA GLY A 105 -1.66 1.35 -15.29
C GLY A 105 -1.46 2.53 -14.34
N LEU A 106 -1.06 3.67 -14.90
CA LEU A 106 -0.88 4.91 -14.14
C LEU A 106 -2.26 5.51 -13.83
N LEU A 107 -2.55 5.70 -12.56
CA LEU A 107 -3.78 6.30 -12.07
C LEU A 107 -3.56 7.75 -11.64
N PRO A 108 -4.56 8.63 -11.78
CA PRO A 108 -4.60 9.90 -11.08
C PRO A 108 -4.48 9.73 -9.56
N PRO A 109 -3.96 10.73 -8.82
CA PRO A 109 -3.74 10.60 -7.37
C PRO A 109 -4.98 10.24 -6.56
N ASP A 110 -6.14 10.76 -6.91
CA ASP A 110 -7.44 10.50 -6.28
C ASP A 110 -7.94 9.07 -6.54
N GLU A 111 -7.76 8.57 -7.76
CA GLU A 111 -8.08 7.17 -8.09
C GLU A 111 -7.13 6.20 -7.38
N ALA A 112 -5.83 6.53 -7.31
CA ALA A 112 -4.86 5.73 -6.58
C ALA A 112 -5.18 5.71 -5.07
N ALA A 113 -5.54 6.84 -4.47
CA ALA A 113 -5.97 6.92 -3.09
C ALA A 113 -7.25 6.10 -2.84
N THR A 114 -8.22 6.17 -3.77
CA THR A 114 -9.43 5.37 -3.71
C THR A 114 -9.11 3.87 -3.74
N LEU A 115 -8.22 3.46 -4.63
CA LEU A 115 -7.78 2.07 -4.72
C LEU A 115 -7.09 1.60 -3.42
N GLU A 116 -6.20 2.42 -2.85
CA GLU A 116 -5.55 2.13 -1.56
C GLU A 116 -6.57 2.08 -0.41
N ASN A 117 -7.60 2.92 -0.43
CA ASN A 117 -8.67 2.92 0.57
C ASN A 117 -9.56 1.68 0.52
N HIS A 118 -9.74 1.05 -0.64
CA HIS A 118 -10.50 -0.19 -0.79
C HIS A 118 -9.68 -1.45 -0.60
N ALA A 119 -8.36 -1.34 -0.44
CA ALA A 119 -7.50 -2.48 -0.18
C ALA A 119 -7.75 -3.09 1.21
N ASP A 120 -7.64 -4.41 1.32
CA ASP A 120 -7.52 -5.11 2.61
C ASP A 120 -6.08 -5.10 3.09
N VAL A 121 -5.14 -5.18 2.15
CA VAL A 121 -3.70 -5.21 2.41
C VAL A 121 -2.98 -4.25 1.47
N LEU A 122 -2.18 -3.35 2.04
CA LEU A 122 -1.31 -2.47 1.27
C LEU A 122 0.04 -3.13 1.04
N VAL A 123 0.45 -3.25 -0.22
CA VAL A 123 1.72 -3.88 -0.59
C VAL A 123 2.78 -2.80 -0.75
N SER A 124 3.91 -2.99 -0.08
CA SER A 124 5.08 -2.12 -0.14
C SER A 124 6.27 -2.88 -0.71
N LEU A 125 6.85 -2.37 -1.80
CA LEU A 125 8.06 -2.92 -2.38
C LEU A 125 9.28 -2.20 -1.82
N GLY A 126 10.19 -2.93 -1.21
CA GLY A 126 11.48 -2.42 -0.75
C GLY A 126 12.34 -1.93 -1.91
N ASN A 127 13.16 -0.93 -1.66
CA ASN A 127 14.16 -0.45 -2.59
C ASN A 127 15.47 -1.23 -2.44
N THR A 128 16.27 -1.26 -3.49
CA THR A 128 17.64 -1.82 -3.42
C THR A 128 18.63 -0.88 -2.73
N TYR A 129 18.26 0.39 -2.55
CA TYR A 129 19.11 1.40 -1.90
C TYR A 129 18.76 1.54 -0.42
N ASP A 130 19.77 1.40 0.44
CA ASP A 130 19.61 1.41 1.90
C ASP A 130 19.38 2.81 2.50
N ASN A 131 19.54 3.87 1.69
CA ASN A 131 19.45 5.26 2.15
C ASN A 131 18.15 5.96 1.72
N GLN A 132 17.21 5.24 1.11
CA GLN A 132 15.97 5.82 0.62
C GLN A 132 14.75 5.25 1.33
N MET A 133 14.13 6.07 2.17
CA MET A 133 12.88 5.76 2.85
C MET A 133 11.69 5.95 1.88
N PRO A 134 10.89 4.92 1.61
CA PRO A 134 9.65 5.07 0.87
C PRO A 134 8.64 5.91 1.67
N SER A 135 8.35 7.13 1.19
CA SER A 135 7.45 8.07 1.88
C SER A 135 6.02 7.55 2.06
N LYS A 136 5.54 6.70 1.14
CA LYS A 136 4.21 6.09 1.21
C LYS A 136 3.98 5.21 2.44
N LEU A 137 5.02 4.64 3.02
CA LEU A 137 4.87 3.73 4.16
C LEU A 137 4.17 4.40 5.35
N PHE A 138 4.48 5.66 5.63
CA PHE A 138 3.80 6.41 6.70
C PHE A 138 2.33 6.69 6.38
N GLY A 139 2.02 6.94 5.11
CA GLY A 139 0.63 7.01 4.65
C GLY A 139 -0.10 5.69 4.87
N TYR A 140 0.55 4.56 4.61
CA TYR A 140 -0.02 3.23 4.85
C TYR A 140 -0.30 2.99 6.35
N PHE A 141 0.64 3.33 7.22
CA PHE A 141 0.41 3.24 8.66
C PHE A 141 -0.76 4.11 9.13
N ALA A 142 -0.92 5.31 8.55
CA ALA A 142 -2.02 6.20 8.89
C ALA A 142 -3.40 5.63 8.53
N THR A 143 -3.50 4.78 7.50
CA THR A 143 -4.75 4.08 7.17
C THR A 143 -5.13 3.02 8.19
N GLY A 144 -4.20 2.57 9.03
CA GLY A 144 -4.39 1.45 9.95
C GLY A 144 -4.46 0.08 9.29
N LYS A 145 -4.36 -0.02 7.97
CA LYS A 145 -4.50 -1.28 7.22
C LYS A 145 -3.29 -2.20 7.36
N PRO A 146 -3.46 -3.52 7.18
CA PRO A 146 -2.37 -4.46 7.06
C PRO A 146 -1.37 -4.05 5.95
N VAL A 147 -0.07 -4.21 6.23
CA VAL A 147 1.01 -3.88 5.30
C VAL A 147 1.86 -5.10 5.03
N LEU A 148 1.86 -5.57 3.78
CA LEU A 148 2.82 -6.55 3.29
C LEU A 148 4.04 -5.80 2.73
N HIS A 149 5.18 -5.93 3.38
CA HIS A 149 6.43 -5.34 2.89
C HIS A 149 7.37 -6.42 2.34
N LEU A 150 7.80 -6.22 1.10
CA LEU A 150 8.70 -7.12 0.39
C LEU A 150 10.11 -6.52 0.37
N ALA A 151 10.88 -6.83 1.41
CA ALA A 151 12.21 -6.28 1.61
C ALA A 151 13.22 -6.88 0.62
N VAL A 152 14.01 -6.01 0.00
CA VAL A 152 15.07 -6.39 -0.94
C VAL A 152 16.43 -6.38 -0.23
N SER A 153 16.69 -5.37 0.58
CA SER A 153 17.89 -5.21 1.38
C SER A 153 17.67 -5.65 2.83
N GLU A 154 18.72 -6.13 3.48
CA GLU A 154 18.74 -6.38 4.93
C GLU A 154 18.84 -5.08 5.75
N ASN A 155 19.36 -4.02 5.13
CA ASN A 155 19.47 -2.69 5.72
C ASN A 155 18.33 -1.76 5.26
N ASP A 156 17.20 -2.31 4.84
CA ASP A 156 16.05 -1.53 4.44
C ASP A 156 15.63 -0.58 5.57
N PRO A 157 15.67 0.75 5.36
CA PRO A 157 15.42 1.73 6.40
C PRO A 157 13.99 1.70 6.96
N THR A 158 13.09 0.97 6.30
CA THR A 158 11.70 0.82 6.74
C THR A 158 11.52 -0.24 7.84
N LEU A 159 12.45 -1.19 7.95
CA LEU A 159 12.32 -2.33 8.87
C LEU A 159 12.12 -1.94 10.34
N PRO A 160 12.82 -0.94 10.91
CA PRO A 160 12.59 -0.50 12.29
C PRO A 160 11.17 -0.01 12.56
N TYR A 161 10.51 0.53 11.54
CA TYR A 161 9.11 1.00 11.64
C TYR A 161 8.14 -0.16 11.47
N LEU A 162 8.38 -1.04 10.51
CA LEU A 162 7.52 -2.20 10.25
C LEU A 162 7.47 -3.18 11.43
N VAL A 163 8.58 -3.34 12.15
CA VAL A 163 8.64 -4.18 13.37
C VAL A 163 7.71 -3.66 14.47
N ARG A 164 7.47 -2.34 14.51
CA ARG A 164 6.55 -1.71 15.48
C ARG A 164 5.08 -1.81 15.06
N TYR A 165 4.80 -2.10 13.78
CA TYR A 165 3.44 -2.12 13.25
C TYR A 165 2.81 -3.51 13.36
N PRO A 166 1.79 -3.73 14.23
CA PRO A 166 1.28 -5.07 14.53
C PRO A 166 0.66 -5.80 13.34
N LEU A 167 0.17 -5.04 12.35
CA LEU A 167 -0.43 -5.58 11.13
C LEU A 167 0.56 -5.60 9.94
N ALA A 168 1.88 -5.63 10.20
CA ALA A 168 2.87 -5.79 9.15
C ALA A 168 3.32 -7.24 9.01
N LEU A 169 3.51 -7.67 7.76
CA LEU A 169 4.31 -8.83 7.40
C LEU A 169 5.48 -8.37 6.56
N VAL A 170 6.69 -8.71 6.98
CA VAL A 170 7.90 -8.53 6.19
C VAL A 170 8.35 -9.88 5.64
N LEU A 171 8.52 -9.95 4.31
CA LEU A 171 9.15 -11.06 3.62
C LEU A 171 10.41 -10.57 2.90
N HIS A 172 11.51 -11.25 3.08
CA HIS A 172 12.78 -10.86 2.47
C HIS A 172 13.03 -11.62 1.17
N ARG A 173 13.43 -10.89 0.12
CA ARG A 173 13.78 -11.49 -1.18
C ARG A 173 14.85 -12.59 -1.06
N LYS A 174 15.80 -12.43 -0.13
CA LYS A 174 16.85 -13.43 0.14
C LYS A 174 16.32 -14.79 0.57
N ASP A 175 15.15 -14.84 1.24
CA ASP A 175 14.53 -16.08 1.70
C ASP A 175 13.87 -16.85 0.54
N GLY A 176 13.75 -16.21 -0.61
CA GLY A 176 13.20 -16.77 -1.83
C GLY A 176 11.71 -17.09 -1.75
N VAL A 177 11.20 -17.61 -2.86
CA VAL A 177 9.84 -18.15 -2.95
C VAL A 177 9.88 -19.63 -2.61
N THR A 178 9.74 -19.95 -1.34
CA THR A 178 9.75 -21.29 -0.79
C THR A 178 8.36 -21.70 -0.29
N PRO A 179 8.06 -23.00 -0.12
CA PRO A 179 6.81 -23.40 0.51
C PRO A 179 6.57 -22.73 1.86
N GLY A 180 7.64 -22.50 2.63
CA GLY A 180 7.56 -21.82 3.93
C GLY A 180 7.18 -20.34 3.82
N THR A 181 7.80 -19.58 2.90
CA THR A 181 7.45 -18.16 2.69
C THR A 181 6.04 -18.01 2.12
N VAL A 182 5.62 -18.91 1.23
CA VAL A 182 4.27 -18.91 0.67
C VAL A 182 3.23 -19.26 1.74
N ALA A 183 3.46 -20.30 2.55
CA ALA A 183 2.56 -20.65 3.64
C ALA A 183 2.44 -19.52 4.70
N LYS A 184 3.54 -18.81 4.99
CA LYS A 184 3.54 -17.67 5.88
C LYS A 184 2.70 -16.53 5.31
N LEU A 185 2.84 -16.23 4.02
CA LEU A 185 2.04 -15.21 3.34
C LEU A 185 0.57 -15.58 3.36
N HIS A 186 0.22 -16.80 2.95
CA HIS A 186 -1.15 -17.30 2.92
C HIS A 186 -1.81 -17.18 4.30
N SER A 187 -1.20 -17.76 5.34
CA SER A 187 -1.76 -17.72 6.69
C SER A 187 -1.93 -16.30 7.20
N TRP A 188 -0.96 -15.41 6.91
CA TRP A 188 -1.05 -14.03 7.37
C TRP A 188 -2.16 -13.27 6.64
N LEU A 189 -2.32 -13.39 5.33
CA LEU A 189 -3.37 -12.72 4.55
C LEU A 189 -4.75 -13.05 5.12
N HIS A 190 -5.06 -14.33 5.33
CA HIS A 190 -6.34 -14.76 5.87
C HIS A 190 -6.54 -14.35 7.34
N ASN A 191 -5.46 -14.23 8.12
CA ASN A 191 -5.55 -13.77 9.51
C ASN A 191 -5.78 -12.26 9.65
N VAL A 192 -5.33 -11.45 8.68
CA VAL A 192 -5.46 -9.98 8.77
C VAL A 192 -6.65 -9.43 8.00
N GLN A 193 -7.36 -10.26 7.25
CA GLN A 193 -8.55 -9.85 6.50
C GLN A 193 -9.56 -9.16 7.41
N GLY A 194 -10.04 -7.98 7.02
CA GLY A 194 -10.98 -7.18 7.78
C GLY A 194 -10.42 -6.52 9.05
N HIS A 195 -9.10 -6.63 9.33
CA HIS A 195 -8.48 -5.97 10.46
C HIS A 195 -7.93 -4.59 10.06
N ALA A 196 -8.10 -3.63 10.96
CA ALA A 196 -7.47 -2.32 10.86
C ALA A 196 -7.17 -1.75 12.25
N LEU A 197 -6.11 -0.97 12.36
CA LEU A 197 -5.80 -0.22 13.58
C LEU A 197 -6.49 1.14 13.53
N PRO A 198 -7.17 1.57 14.60
CA PRO A 198 -7.62 2.96 14.72
C PRO A 198 -6.42 3.93 14.60
N PHE A 199 -6.62 5.08 13.95
CA PHE A 199 -5.57 6.09 13.78
C PHE A 199 -4.88 6.47 15.10
N ALA A 200 -5.66 6.61 16.19
CA ALA A 200 -5.11 6.91 17.51
C ALA A 200 -4.11 5.85 18.02
N GLN A 201 -4.25 4.57 17.63
CA GLN A 201 -3.27 3.54 17.96
C GLN A 201 -2.01 3.70 17.10
N THR A 202 -2.17 3.96 15.80
CA THR A 202 -1.04 4.20 14.91
C THR A 202 -0.24 5.44 15.34
N ALA A 203 -0.90 6.53 15.70
CA ALA A 203 -0.27 7.73 16.22
C ALA A 203 0.53 7.47 17.52
N ARG A 204 0.07 6.54 18.37
CA ARG A 204 0.84 6.13 19.57
C ARG A 204 2.06 5.27 19.24
N LEU A 205 2.00 4.48 18.15
CA LEU A 205 3.15 3.70 17.70
C LEU A 205 4.23 4.59 17.08
N TYR A 206 3.83 5.70 16.47
CA TYR A 206 4.71 6.63 15.75
C TYR A 206 4.48 8.09 16.18
N PRO A 207 4.66 8.42 17.47
CA PRO A 207 4.41 9.77 17.96
C PRO A 207 5.31 10.81 17.29
N GLU A 208 6.49 10.40 16.82
CA GLU A 208 7.45 11.24 16.09
C GLU A 208 6.95 11.73 14.73
N PHE A 209 5.92 11.10 14.17
CA PHE A 209 5.34 11.45 12.85
C PHE A 209 3.95 12.07 12.95
N THR A 210 3.46 12.36 14.16
CA THR A 210 2.21 13.10 14.29
C THR A 210 2.38 14.55 13.80
N PRO A 211 1.32 15.18 13.24
CA PRO A 211 1.40 16.56 12.75
C PRO A 211 1.93 17.54 13.80
N GLU A 212 1.48 17.38 15.06
CA GLU A 212 1.90 18.23 16.18
C GLU A 212 3.41 18.10 16.43
N LYS A 213 3.91 16.86 16.44
CA LYS A 213 5.33 16.59 16.72
C LYS A 213 6.23 17.06 15.59
N VAL A 214 5.81 16.85 14.35
CA VAL A 214 6.53 17.37 13.17
C VAL A 214 6.57 18.90 13.20
N ALA A 215 5.45 19.55 13.55
CA ALA A 215 5.40 21.02 13.69
C ALA A 215 6.31 21.52 14.82
N GLU A 216 6.32 20.86 15.99
CA GLU A 216 7.21 21.20 17.10
C GLU A 216 8.69 21.12 16.68
N GLU A 217 9.08 20.06 15.98
CA GLU A 217 10.46 19.90 15.51
C GLU A 217 10.83 20.98 14.48
N PHE A 218 9.90 21.31 13.57
CA PHE A 218 10.13 22.38 12.58
C PHE A 218 10.31 23.75 13.22
N LEU A 219 9.53 24.08 14.25
CA LEU A 219 9.61 25.37 14.96
C LEU A 219 10.93 25.56 15.72
N LYS A 220 11.67 24.49 16.04
CA LYS A 220 13.00 24.60 16.66
C LYS A 220 14.09 25.12 15.72
N TRP A 221 13.81 25.14 14.41
CA TRP A 221 14.75 25.60 13.38
C TRP A 221 14.47 27.04 12.91
N LEU A 222 13.41 27.66 13.40
CA LEU A 222 13.06 29.06 13.14
C LEU A 222 13.57 29.98 14.24
#